data_86afde45f621f5c62622301faa14b448
#
_entry.id   86afde45f621f5c62622301faa14b448
#
_cell.length_a   1.000
_cell.length_b   1.000
_cell.length_c   1.000
_cell.angle_alpha   90.00
_cell.angle_beta   90.00
_cell.angle_gamma   90.00
#
_symmetry.space_group_name_H-M   'P 1'
#
loop_
_entity.id
_entity.type
_entity.pdbx_description
1 polymer ?
#
loop_
_entity_poly.entity_id
_entity_poly.type
_entity_poly.pdbx_seq_one_letter_code
_entity_poly.pdbx_strand_id
1 'polypeptide(L)'
;MKTSSGDIITQYDLHMFQEVSLIKIDLLSIEALDRIRACLDLLTEYDYLDKKLSLRERYEQAIGVYNLERNAPEMWQMIHNHKVESLFQMEEQSGVKGIAVAKPTSVDDLAALNAAIRLMPPEGVKETPIDKFARFKNNINEWYKELEEWKVD
;
A
#
# COMPACT_ATOMS: atom_id res chain seq x y z
N MET A 1 -1.89 16.58 -31.65
CA MET A 1 -1.93 15.45 -32.60
C MET A 1 -3.07 14.52 -32.21
N LYS A 2 -3.66 13.77 -33.14
CA LYS A 2 -4.68 12.77 -32.82
C LYS A 2 -4.17 11.38 -33.21
N THR A 3 -4.47 10.40 -32.37
CA THR A 3 -4.20 8.99 -32.70
C THR A 3 -5.21 8.46 -33.71
N SER A 4 -5.00 7.25 -34.22
CA SER A 4 -5.98 6.54 -35.06
C SER A 4 -7.30 6.26 -34.34
N SER A 5 -7.29 6.19 -33.00
CA SER A 5 -8.48 6.07 -32.14
C SER A 5 -9.19 7.41 -31.88
N GLY A 6 -8.60 8.53 -32.30
CA GLY A 6 -9.19 9.85 -32.13
C GLY A 6 -8.73 10.59 -30.86
N ASP A 7 -7.91 9.96 -30.01
CA ASP A 7 -7.41 10.57 -28.78
C ASP A 7 -6.47 11.73 -29.08
N ILE A 8 -6.54 12.77 -28.25
CA ILE A 8 -5.65 13.92 -28.33
C ILE A 8 -4.36 13.60 -27.55
N ILE A 9 -3.23 13.61 -28.24
CA ILE A 9 -1.92 13.39 -27.64
C ILE A 9 -1.00 14.59 -27.85
N THR A 10 -0.09 14.81 -26.93
CA THR A 10 0.98 15.80 -27.09
C THR A 10 2.01 15.34 -28.13
N GLN A 11 2.70 16.28 -28.75
CA GLN A 11 3.85 16.01 -29.64
C GLN A 11 5.17 16.01 -28.88
N TYR A 12 5.15 16.45 -27.61
CA TYR A 12 6.34 16.47 -26.76
C TYR A 12 6.64 15.06 -26.23
N ASP A 13 7.90 14.70 -26.23
CA ASP A 13 8.38 13.54 -25.48
C ASP A 13 8.44 13.83 -23.96
N LEU A 14 8.80 12.84 -23.16
CA LEU A 14 8.81 12.98 -21.71
C LEU A 14 9.81 14.04 -21.21
N HIS A 15 10.96 14.22 -21.87
CA HIS A 15 11.95 15.20 -21.48
C HIS A 15 11.49 16.61 -21.83
N MET A 16 11.04 16.82 -23.07
CA MET A 16 10.49 18.11 -23.52
C MET A 16 9.27 18.53 -22.70
N PHE A 17 8.49 17.56 -22.21
CA PHE A 17 7.33 17.82 -21.37
C PHE A 17 7.68 18.58 -20.09
N GLN A 18 8.82 18.23 -19.48
CA GLN A 18 9.33 18.89 -18.28
C GLN A 18 9.85 20.30 -18.57
N GLU A 19 10.53 20.48 -19.71
CA GLU A 19 11.09 21.79 -20.12
C GLU A 19 10.00 22.83 -20.34
N VAL A 20 8.82 22.42 -20.83
CA VAL A 20 7.66 23.32 -21.03
C VAL A 20 6.76 23.42 -19.79
N SER A 21 7.22 22.99 -18.64
CA SER A 21 6.51 23.06 -17.35
C SER A 21 5.12 22.40 -17.36
N LEU A 22 4.93 21.38 -18.18
CA LEU A 22 3.72 20.57 -18.14
C LEU A 22 3.80 19.52 -17.02
N ILE A 23 2.66 19.20 -16.42
CA ILE A 23 2.56 18.21 -15.35
C ILE A 23 1.99 16.91 -15.92
N LYS A 24 2.71 15.81 -15.72
CA LYS A 24 2.21 14.46 -15.99
C LYS A 24 1.51 13.93 -14.75
N ILE A 25 0.25 13.53 -14.88
CA ILE A 25 -0.52 12.87 -13.82
C ILE A 25 -0.78 11.44 -14.28
N ASP A 26 -0.28 10.47 -13.51
CA ASP A 26 -0.54 9.05 -13.75
C ASP A 26 -1.71 8.60 -12.86
N LEU A 27 -2.80 8.17 -13.48
CA LEU A 27 -3.94 7.58 -12.79
C LEU A 27 -3.78 6.05 -12.85
N LEU A 28 -3.43 5.47 -11.72
CA LEU A 28 -3.24 4.03 -11.59
C LEU A 28 -4.47 3.40 -10.95
N SER A 29 -5.00 2.35 -11.58
CA SER A 29 -6.02 1.50 -10.98
C SER A 29 -5.37 0.28 -10.32
N ILE A 30 -6.01 -0.22 -9.25
CA ILE A 30 -5.58 -1.42 -8.54
C ILE A 30 -6.64 -2.50 -8.80
N GLU A 31 -6.30 -3.55 -9.54
CA GLU A 31 -7.21 -4.65 -9.89
C GLU A 31 -7.86 -5.31 -8.65
N ALA A 32 -7.11 -5.37 -7.53
CA ALA A 32 -7.65 -5.89 -6.27
C ALA A 32 -8.86 -5.09 -5.77
N LEU A 33 -8.90 -3.77 -5.99
CA LEU A 33 -10.05 -2.94 -5.62
C LEU A 33 -11.27 -3.23 -6.51
N ASP A 34 -11.06 -3.54 -7.79
CA ASP A 34 -12.15 -3.93 -8.69
C ASP A 34 -12.76 -5.27 -8.25
N ARG A 35 -11.93 -6.22 -7.82
CA ARG A 35 -12.38 -7.49 -7.26
C ARG A 35 -13.17 -7.31 -5.96
N ILE A 36 -12.70 -6.46 -5.04
CA ILE A 36 -13.42 -6.09 -3.84
C ILE A 36 -14.78 -5.48 -4.19
N ARG A 37 -14.81 -4.56 -5.15
CA ARG A 37 -16.04 -3.93 -5.61
C ARG A 37 -17.01 -4.97 -6.15
N ALA A 38 -16.57 -5.88 -7.00
CA ALA A 38 -17.40 -6.94 -7.55
C ALA A 38 -17.97 -7.85 -6.44
N CYS A 39 -17.17 -8.19 -5.42
CA CYS A 39 -17.65 -8.94 -4.26
C CYS A 39 -18.74 -8.20 -3.49
N LEU A 40 -18.58 -6.88 -3.26
CA LEU A 40 -19.60 -6.07 -2.59
C LEU A 40 -20.90 -5.99 -3.39
N ASP A 41 -20.81 -5.88 -4.71
CA ASP A 41 -21.97 -5.85 -5.58
C ASP A 41 -22.71 -7.21 -5.55
N LEU A 42 -21.99 -8.34 -5.58
CA LEU A 42 -22.58 -9.68 -5.40
C LEU A 42 -23.26 -9.84 -4.03
N LEU A 43 -22.59 -9.45 -2.94
CA LEU A 43 -23.19 -9.49 -1.60
C LEU A 43 -24.47 -8.66 -1.52
N THR A 44 -24.53 -7.57 -2.25
CA THR A 44 -25.71 -6.71 -2.34
C THR A 44 -26.81 -7.35 -3.21
N GLU A 45 -26.45 -8.00 -4.31
CA GLU A 45 -27.38 -8.71 -5.19
C GLU A 45 -28.10 -9.86 -4.47
N TYR A 46 -27.33 -10.62 -3.66
CA TYR A 46 -27.85 -11.75 -2.89
C TYR A 46 -28.40 -11.36 -1.50
N ASP A 47 -28.69 -10.08 -1.26
CA ASP A 47 -29.33 -9.54 -0.04
C ASP A 47 -28.53 -9.75 1.27
N TYR A 48 -27.20 -9.98 1.19
CA TYR A 48 -26.34 -9.97 2.36
C TYR A 48 -25.99 -8.55 2.81
N LEU A 49 -26.06 -7.56 1.91
CA LEU A 49 -25.89 -6.14 2.19
C LEU A 49 -27.12 -5.37 1.71
N ASP A 50 -27.52 -4.35 2.47
CA ASP A 50 -28.67 -3.50 2.09
C ASP A 50 -28.36 -2.68 0.84
N LYS A 51 -29.23 -2.78 -0.16
CA LYS A 51 -29.19 -2.06 -1.44
C LYS A 51 -29.26 -0.53 -1.27
N LYS A 52 -29.79 -0.04 -0.14
CA LYS A 52 -29.90 1.39 0.15
C LYS A 52 -28.60 2.02 0.62
N LEU A 53 -27.65 1.21 1.07
CA LEU A 53 -26.34 1.69 1.52
C LEU A 53 -25.50 2.19 0.34
N SER A 54 -24.78 3.28 0.57
CA SER A 54 -23.73 3.72 -0.34
C SER A 54 -22.62 2.67 -0.45
N LEU A 55 -21.80 2.76 -1.49
CA LEU A 55 -20.65 1.85 -1.65
C LEU A 55 -19.73 1.88 -0.43
N ARG A 56 -19.48 3.06 0.14
CA ARG A 56 -18.64 3.22 1.32
C ARG A 56 -19.22 2.51 2.54
N GLU A 57 -20.51 2.68 2.80
CA GLU A 57 -21.18 2.02 3.93
C GLU A 57 -21.17 0.50 3.76
N ARG A 58 -21.41 0.00 2.55
CA ARG A 58 -21.30 -1.45 2.24
C ARG A 58 -19.89 -1.98 2.48
N TYR A 59 -18.88 -1.22 2.06
CA TYR A 59 -17.49 -1.56 2.31
C TYR A 59 -17.19 -1.62 3.82
N GLU A 60 -17.55 -0.60 4.57
CA GLU A 60 -17.32 -0.54 6.02
C GLU A 60 -18.05 -1.68 6.76
N GLN A 61 -19.26 -2.02 6.33
CA GLN A 61 -20.02 -3.10 6.94
C GLN A 61 -19.41 -4.48 6.64
N ALA A 62 -18.96 -4.72 5.41
CA ALA A 62 -18.46 -6.02 4.98
C ALA A 62 -16.98 -6.26 5.32
N ILE A 63 -16.13 -5.23 5.15
CA ILE A 63 -14.68 -5.38 5.14
C ILE A 63 -14.00 -4.27 5.96
N GLY A 64 -14.71 -3.45 6.71
CA GLY A 64 -14.13 -2.31 7.43
C GLY A 64 -12.74 -2.64 8.00
N VAL A 65 -11.69 -2.08 7.39
CA VAL A 65 -10.28 -2.49 7.60
C VAL A 65 -9.90 -2.49 9.07
N TYR A 66 -10.24 -1.42 9.78
CA TYR A 66 -9.92 -1.32 11.22
C TYR A 66 -10.75 -2.26 12.09
N ASN A 67 -11.92 -2.67 11.62
CA ASN A 67 -12.72 -3.66 12.32
C ASN A 67 -12.11 -5.06 12.15
N LEU A 68 -11.71 -5.43 10.94
CA LEU A 68 -11.02 -6.70 10.67
C LEU A 68 -9.68 -6.77 11.40
N GLU A 69 -8.91 -5.70 11.43
CA GLU A 69 -7.62 -5.64 12.13
C GLU A 69 -7.76 -6.04 13.60
N ARG A 70 -8.81 -5.58 14.28
CA ARG A 70 -9.06 -5.85 15.70
C ARG A 70 -9.64 -7.23 15.97
N ASN A 71 -10.46 -7.73 15.05
CA ASN A 71 -11.30 -8.89 15.29
C ASN A 71 -10.88 -10.16 14.52
N ALA A 72 -9.79 -10.08 13.73
CA ALA A 72 -9.28 -11.21 12.96
C ALA A 72 -7.79 -11.49 13.24
N PRO A 73 -7.41 -11.93 14.45
CA PRO A 73 -6.02 -12.24 14.80
C PRO A 73 -5.42 -13.34 13.92
N GLU A 74 -6.25 -14.24 13.38
CA GLU A 74 -5.85 -15.30 12.46
C GLU A 74 -5.28 -14.74 11.17
N MET A 75 -5.73 -13.57 10.71
CA MET A 75 -5.19 -12.87 9.55
C MET A 75 -3.71 -12.56 9.74
N TRP A 76 -3.33 -12.04 10.90
CA TRP A 76 -1.94 -11.74 11.22
C TRP A 76 -1.09 -13.00 11.31
N GLN A 77 -1.64 -14.09 11.88
CA GLN A 77 -0.96 -15.39 11.91
C GLN A 77 -0.72 -15.94 10.50
N MET A 78 -1.68 -15.80 9.59
CA MET A 78 -1.51 -16.18 8.19
C MET A 78 -0.37 -15.38 7.54
N ILE A 79 -0.35 -14.05 7.72
CA ILE A 79 0.69 -13.17 7.20
C ILE A 79 2.07 -13.57 7.76
N HIS A 80 2.19 -13.77 9.06
CA HIS A 80 3.43 -14.16 9.70
C HIS A 80 3.91 -15.56 9.28
N ASN A 81 3.00 -16.45 8.88
CA ASN A 81 3.30 -17.76 8.32
C ASN A 81 3.52 -17.72 6.80
N HIS A 82 3.74 -16.53 6.24
CA HIS A 82 4.01 -16.30 4.82
C HIS A 82 2.91 -16.78 3.86
N LYS A 83 1.66 -16.89 4.35
CA LYS A 83 0.48 -17.11 3.53
C LYS A 83 0.00 -15.75 3.01
N VAL A 84 0.69 -15.25 2.00
CA VAL A 84 0.53 -13.87 1.49
C VAL A 84 0.05 -13.84 0.05
N GLU A 85 -0.43 -14.97 -0.47
CA GLU A 85 -1.05 -15.07 -1.78
C GLU A 85 -2.20 -14.05 -1.87
N SER A 86 -2.20 -13.23 -2.88
CA SER A 86 -3.15 -12.13 -3.09
C SER A 86 -2.95 -10.91 -2.17
N LEU A 87 -1.94 -10.87 -1.33
CA LEU A 87 -1.60 -9.67 -0.58
C LEU A 87 -0.71 -8.77 -1.45
N PHE A 88 -1.29 -7.68 -1.94
CA PHE A 88 -0.66 -6.79 -2.92
C PHE A 88 0.79 -6.45 -2.57
N GLN A 89 1.73 -6.80 -3.47
CA GLN A 89 3.17 -6.56 -3.37
C GLN A 89 3.90 -7.29 -2.21
N MET A 90 3.20 -8.05 -1.37
CA MET A 90 3.82 -8.83 -0.28
C MET A 90 4.12 -10.28 -0.67
N GLU A 91 3.57 -10.76 -1.78
CA GLU A 91 3.77 -12.08 -2.34
C GLU A 91 5.17 -12.29 -2.98
N GLU A 92 5.86 -11.19 -3.29
CA GLU A 92 7.22 -11.25 -3.81
C GLU A 92 8.26 -11.50 -2.71
N GLN A 93 9.46 -11.94 -3.11
CA GLN A 93 10.53 -12.30 -2.17
C GLN A 93 10.90 -11.15 -1.21
N SER A 94 10.87 -9.91 -1.67
CA SER A 94 11.12 -8.72 -0.85
C SER A 94 10.05 -8.51 0.21
N GLY A 95 8.77 -8.70 -0.15
CA GLY A 95 7.64 -8.63 0.76
C GLY A 95 7.69 -9.70 1.84
N VAL A 96 7.92 -10.98 1.45
CA VAL A 96 8.05 -12.11 2.37
C VAL A 96 9.20 -11.88 3.36
N LYS A 97 10.38 -11.45 2.89
CA LYS A 97 11.51 -11.09 3.76
C LYS A 97 11.16 -9.94 4.69
N GLY A 98 10.49 -8.91 4.17
CA GLY A 98 10.07 -7.77 4.96
C GLY A 98 9.13 -8.16 6.09
N ILE A 99 8.14 -9.02 5.83
CA ILE A 99 7.22 -9.55 6.84
C ILE A 99 7.98 -10.33 7.91
N ALA A 100 8.94 -11.18 7.52
CA ALA A 100 9.74 -11.98 8.46
C ALA A 100 10.54 -11.10 9.44
N VAL A 101 11.06 -9.97 8.96
CA VAL A 101 11.85 -9.02 9.75
C VAL A 101 10.98 -8.10 10.59
N ALA A 102 10.00 -7.44 9.96
CA ALA A 102 9.21 -6.38 10.60
C ALA A 102 8.03 -6.91 11.43
N LYS A 103 7.54 -8.12 11.15
CA LYS A 103 6.40 -8.76 11.83
C LYS A 103 5.23 -7.79 12.02
N PRO A 104 4.60 -7.31 10.94
CA PRO A 104 3.53 -6.33 11.01
C PRO A 104 2.35 -6.86 11.83
N THR A 105 1.74 -5.98 12.63
CA THR A 105 0.59 -6.29 13.50
C THR A 105 -0.59 -5.35 13.28
N SER A 106 -0.43 -4.40 12.35
CA SER A 106 -1.46 -3.44 11.96
C SER A 106 -1.41 -3.17 10.46
N VAL A 107 -2.48 -2.61 9.92
CA VAL A 107 -2.51 -2.16 8.51
C VAL A 107 -1.50 -1.05 8.28
N ASP A 108 -1.29 -0.18 9.28
CA ASP A 108 -0.28 0.88 9.22
C ASP A 108 1.14 0.29 9.16
N ASP A 109 1.42 -0.77 9.91
CA ASP A 109 2.69 -1.50 9.81
C ASP A 109 2.89 -2.09 8.40
N LEU A 110 1.84 -2.68 7.81
CA LEU A 110 1.91 -3.20 6.44
C LEU A 110 2.13 -2.09 5.41
N ALA A 111 1.47 -0.95 5.58
CA ALA A 111 1.65 0.21 4.70
C ALA A 111 3.08 0.76 4.78
N ALA A 112 3.62 0.91 5.99
CA ALA A 112 5.00 1.34 6.22
C ALA A 112 6.00 0.32 5.65
N LEU A 113 5.77 -0.97 5.87
CA LEU A 113 6.60 -2.04 5.28
C LEU A 113 6.56 -2.01 3.76
N ASN A 114 5.38 -1.82 3.15
CA ASN A 114 5.24 -1.72 1.70
C ASN A 114 6.00 -0.52 1.11
N ALA A 115 6.08 0.57 1.85
CA ALA A 115 6.95 1.69 1.47
C ALA A 115 8.44 1.32 1.62
N ALA A 116 8.83 0.70 2.74
CA ALA A 116 10.22 0.37 3.06
C ALA A 116 10.86 -0.61 2.08
N ILE A 117 10.12 -1.62 1.59
CA ILE A 117 10.64 -2.63 0.64
C ILE A 117 11.03 -2.04 -0.72
N ARG A 118 10.55 -0.85 -1.05
CA ARG A 118 10.84 -0.14 -2.31
C ARG A 118 12.04 0.77 -2.22
N LEU A 119 12.53 1.03 -1.02
CA LEU A 119 13.63 1.94 -0.79
C LEU A 119 14.97 1.19 -0.86
N MET A 120 15.95 1.84 -1.47
CA MET A 120 17.33 1.38 -1.46
C MET A 120 18.05 2.03 -0.27
N PRO A 121 18.92 1.28 0.46
CA PRO A 121 19.75 1.91 1.47
C PRO A 121 20.70 2.93 0.81
N PRO A 122 21.01 4.04 1.49
CA PRO A 122 22.02 4.98 1.01
C PRO A 122 23.37 4.28 0.82
N GLU A 123 24.19 4.84 -0.10
CA GLU A 123 25.53 4.29 -0.35
C GLU A 123 26.38 4.26 0.94
N GLY A 124 27.01 3.12 1.20
CA GLY A 124 27.80 2.90 2.41
C GLY A 124 27.02 2.55 3.69
N VAL A 125 25.69 2.61 3.66
CA VAL A 125 24.82 2.22 4.79
C VAL A 125 24.47 0.73 4.68
N LYS A 126 24.77 -0.04 5.72
CA LYS A 126 24.50 -1.49 5.77
C LYS A 126 23.06 -1.81 6.22
N GLU A 127 22.48 -0.95 7.07
CA GLU A 127 21.13 -1.12 7.58
C GLU A 127 20.12 -0.86 6.43
N THR A 128 19.28 -1.86 6.15
CA THR A 128 18.23 -1.68 5.14
C THR A 128 17.06 -0.86 5.70
N PRO A 129 16.25 -0.21 4.83
CA PRO A 129 15.05 0.49 5.28
C PRO A 129 14.07 -0.42 6.04
N ILE A 130 14.04 -1.71 5.72
CA ILE A 130 13.23 -2.72 6.43
C ILE A 130 13.75 -2.95 7.85
N ASP A 131 15.07 -3.12 8.00
CA ASP A 131 15.70 -3.32 9.32
C ASP A 131 15.51 -2.08 10.20
N LYS A 132 15.67 -0.89 9.59
CA LYS A 132 15.44 0.39 10.26
C LYS A 132 13.99 0.53 10.72
N PHE A 133 13.03 0.20 9.86
CA PHE A 133 11.61 0.20 10.23
C PHE A 133 11.33 -0.78 11.38
N ALA A 134 11.84 -2.00 11.31
CA ALA A 134 11.66 -3.00 12.36
C ALA A 134 12.27 -2.54 13.70
N ARG A 135 13.44 -1.91 13.66
CA ARG A 135 14.10 -1.34 14.84
C ARG A 135 13.25 -0.25 15.48
N PHE A 136 12.75 0.70 14.70
CA PHE A 136 11.89 1.78 15.21
C PHE A 136 10.55 1.28 15.73
N LYS A 137 9.93 0.31 15.07
CA LYS A 137 8.70 -0.33 15.52
C LYS A 137 8.89 -0.98 16.90
N ASN A 138 10.03 -1.65 17.11
CA ASN A 138 10.34 -2.30 18.38
C ASN A 138 10.78 -1.30 19.47
N ASN A 139 11.33 -0.16 19.08
CA ASN A 139 11.79 0.88 20.01
C ASN A 139 11.56 2.30 19.44
N ILE A 140 10.39 2.83 19.69
CA ILE A 140 9.97 4.17 19.19
C ILE A 140 10.90 5.30 19.67
N ASN A 141 11.58 5.14 20.81
CA ASN A 141 12.51 6.15 21.31
C ASN A 141 13.75 6.30 20.42
N GLU A 142 14.15 5.26 19.71
CA GLU A 142 15.24 5.36 18.73
C GLU A 142 14.83 6.20 17.53
N TRP A 143 13.57 6.08 17.10
CA TRP A 143 13.04 6.94 16.04
C TRP A 143 13.02 8.42 16.46
N TYR A 144 12.56 8.72 17.68
CA TYR A 144 12.57 10.09 18.18
C TYR A 144 13.98 10.68 18.26
N LYS A 145 14.98 9.90 18.69
CA LYS A 145 16.38 10.34 18.70
C LYS A 145 16.87 10.69 17.31
N GLU A 146 16.57 9.84 16.31
CA GLU A 146 16.98 10.08 14.94
C GLU A 146 16.26 11.32 14.36
N LEU A 147 14.99 11.54 14.65
CA LEU A 147 14.29 12.74 14.25
C LEU A 147 14.88 14.03 14.85
N GLU A 148 15.41 13.95 16.07
CA GLU A 148 16.07 15.10 16.69
C GLU A 148 17.35 15.52 15.94
N GLU A 149 18.06 14.57 15.36
CA GLU A 149 19.25 14.86 14.51
C GLU A 149 18.89 15.60 13.21
N TRP A 150 17.63 15.52 12.77
CA TRP A 150 17.13 16.16 11.56
C TRP A 150 16.40 17.49 11.81
N LYS A 151 16.27 17.92 13.06
CA LYS A 151 15.72 19.24 13.36
C LYS A 151 16.69 20.30 12.83
N VAL A 152 16.21 21.05 11.86
CA VAL A 152 16.87 22.28 11.38
C VAL A 152 16.41 23.40 12.32
N ASP A 153 17.35 24.11 12.95
CA ASP A 153 17.10 25.30 13.76
C ASP A 153 16.46 26.42 12.93
#